data_e47b1d799f3fd43d1c3dbe2f0dc53dc1
#
_entry.id   e47b1d799f3fd43d1c3dbe2f0dc53dc1
#
_cell.length_a   1.000
_cell.length_b   1.000
_cell.length_c   1.000
_cell.angle_alpha   90.00
_cell.angle_beta   90.00
_cell.angle_gamma   90.00
#
_symmetry.space_group_name_H-M   'P 1'
#
loop_
_entity.id
_entity.type
_entity.pdbx_description
1 polymer ?
#
loop_
_entity_poly.entity_id
_entity_poly.type
_entity_poly.pdbx_seq_one_letter_code
_entity_poly.pdbx_strand_id
1 'polypeptide(L)'
;MDKLTDSNIERQNILNNRYALERIQEYIGLPGMLFEGEFRFTKQMVADFFEVDTSTIDRYLEKYSEELRHNGYILSRGKHLKEFKLQFAHLIDKVSKTTQLGLFNFRSFLNLAMLLVESQKARHLRSKILDIVIDTINQRTGGNTKFINRLDTDYLTSAIQEHKYRKMFTSALSNYLEMGNYKYAVYTDKIYEYIFKEKAKEYKEILKLDAKDNIRETMYTEVLDLIASFEAGLAYEIEKASKEADRKLLPHEVDSIFKVFATHPAQLPHIEKARIKMASRDLHFRDAFHYRLEQYIQSVSPDDFERFIGERSMDFEMQLSKASDIFKRLKESD
;
A
#
# COMPACT_ATOMS: atom_id res chain seq x y z
N MET A 1 -5.20 1.86 -19.98
CA MET A 1 -4.56 0.54 -20.18
C MET A 1 -3.03 0.63 -20.22
N ASP A 2 -2.49 1.79 -20.48
CA ASP A 2 -1.04 1.97 -20.69
C ASP A 2 -0.23 2.12 -19.39
N LYS A 3 -0.90 2.32 -18.24
CA LYS A 3 -0.20 2.51 -16.97
C LYS A 3 0.70 1.34 -16.56
N LEU A 4 0.32 0.09 -16.84
CA LEU A 4 1.17 -1.07 -16.49
C LEU A 4 2.44 -1.14 -17.35
N THR A 5 2.41 -0.67 -18.59
CA THR A 5 3.61 -0.64 -19.44
C THR A 5 4.60 0.43 -18.97
N ASP A 6 4.11 1.50 -18.39
CA ASP A 6 4.90 2.70 -18.08
C ASP A 6 5.30 2.78 -16.59
N SER A 7 4.48 2.24 -15.68
CA SER A 7 4.71 2.34 -14.24
C SER A 7 5.32 1.07 -13.64
N ASN A 8 6.60 1.15 -13.25
CA ASN A 8 7.26 0.10 -12.47
C ASN A 8 6.57 -0.15 -11.13
N ILE A 9 6.10 0.92 -10.47
CA ILE A 9 5.42 0.84 -9.17
C ILE A 9 4.14 0.00 -9.27
N GLU A 10 3.32 0.22 -10.31
CA GLU A 10 2.10 -0.56 -10.52
C GLU A 10 2.41 -2.04 -10.78
N ARG A 11 3.41 -2.33 -11.63
CA ARG A 11 3.84 -3.71 -11.87
C ARG A 11 4.33 -4.37 -10.59
N GLN A 12 5.15 -3.67 -9.81
CA GLN A 12 5.70 -4.21 -8.57
C GLN A 12 4.62 -4.50 -7.53
N ASN A 13 3.59 -3.66 -7.42
CA ASN A 13 2.45 -3.90 -6.53
C ASN A 13 1.65 -5.14 -6.92
N ILE A 14 1.44 -5.38 -8.22
CA ILE A 14 0.82 -6.63 -8.70
C ILE A 14 1.69 -7.84 -8.36
N LEU A 15 3.00 -7.75 -8.61
CA LEU A 15 3.95 -8.83 -8.35
C LEU A 15 4.14 -9.10 -6.85
N ASN A 16 3.88 -8.15 -5.98
CA ASN A 16 3.94 -8.33 -4.53
C ASN A 16 2.65 -8.95 -3.95
N ASN A 17 1.57 -8.99 -4.72
CA ASN A 17 0.33 -9.63 -4.33
C ASN A 17 0.37 -11.15 -4.61
N ARG A 18 0.86 -11.95 -3.66
CA ARG A 18 1.00 -13.40 -3.84
C ARG A 18 -0.32 -14.11 -4.17
N TYR A 19 -1.44 -13.65 -3.61
CA TYR A 19 -2.77 -14.27 -3.87
C TYR A 19 -3.25 -14.01 -5.29
N ALA A 20 -3.02 -12.80 -5.79
CA ALA A 20 -3.30 -12.52 -7.20
C ALA A 20 -2.35 -13.31 -8.11
N LEU A 21 -1.07 -13.45 -7.75
CA LEU A 21 -0.11 -14.27 -8.51
C LEU A 21 -0.56 -15.72 -8.66
N GLU A 22 -0.98 -16.37 -7.57
CA GLU A 22 -1.49 -17.74 -7.58
C GLU A 22 -2.69 -17.87 -8.54
N ARG A 23 -3.68 -17.01 -8.42
CA ARG A 23 -4.86 -17.01 -9.29
C ARG A 23 -4.53 -16.68 -10.76
N ILE A 24 -3.58 -15.79 -11.01
CA ILE A 24 -3.12 -15.48 -12.35
C ILE A 24 -2.38 -16.69 -12.94
N GLN A 25 -1.58 -17.38 -12.14
CA GLN A 25 -0.88 -18.60 -12.56
C GLN A 25 -1.86 -19.72 -12.94
N GLU A 26 -2.88 -19.94 -12.12
CA GLU A 26 -3.96 -20.87 -12.41
C GLU A 26 -4.71 -20.49 -13.69
N TYR A 27 -5.04 -19.21 -13.86
CA TYR A 27 -5.73 -18.72 -15.05
C TYR A 27 -4.93 -18.93 -16.34
N ILE A 28 -3.62 -18.67 -16.30
CA ILE A 28 -2.74 -18.82 -17.47
C ILE A 28 -2.53 -20.28 -17.83
N GLY A 29 -2.41 -21.16 -16.84
CA GLY A 29 -2.20 -22.59 -17.05
C GLY A 29 -0.94 -22.93 -17.86
N LEU A 30 0.10 -22.08 -17.82
CA LEU A 30 1.32 -22.27 -18.61
C LEU A 30 2.12 -23.45 -18.08
N PRO A 31 2.38 -24.48 -18.91
CA PRO A 31 3.21 -25.60 -18.51
C PRO A 31 4.67 -25.14 -18.37
N GLY A 32 5.18 -25.10 -17.16
CA GLY A 32 6.57 -24.77 -16.86
C GLY A 32 7.40 -26.01 -16.51
N MET A 33 8.70 -25.85 -16.55
CA MET A 33 9.66 -26.86 -16.09
C MET A 33 9.87 -26.69 -14.60
N LEU A 34 9.40 -27.62 -13.77
CA LEU A 34 9.58 -27.57 -12.32
C LEU A 34 11.04 -27.88 -11.97
N PHE A 35 11.79 -26.88 -11.56
CA PHE A 35 13.21 -26.98 -11.21
C PHE A 35 13.49 -26.23 -9.90
N GLU A 36 14.10 -26.91 -8.95
CA GLU A 36 14.37 -26.37 -7.61
C GLU A 36 13.16 -25.79 -6.90
N GLY A 37 12.00 -26.41 -7.08
CA GLY A 37 10.75 -26.00 -6.43
C GLY A 37 10.01 -24.85 -7.11
N GLU A 38 10.53 -24.31 -8.21
CA GLU A 38 9.89 -23.26 -8.98
C GLU A 38 9.67 -23.64 -10.46
N PHE A 39 8.58 -23.17 -11.04
CA PHE A 39 8.39 -23.27 -12.47
C PHE A 39 9.34 -22.34 -13.21
N ARG A 40 10.08 -22.90 -14.18
CA ARG A 40 11.01 -22.19 -15.04
C ARG A 40 10.55 -22.22 -16.49
N PHE A 41 10.78 -21.12 -17.20
CA PHE A 41 10.46 -20.94 -18.60
C PHE A 41 11.70 -20.48 -19.35
N THR A 42 11.98 -21.05 -20.51
CA THR A 42 13.04 -20.53 -21.39
C THR A 42 12.56 -19.31 -22.16
N LYS A 43 13.49 -18.55 -22.71
CA LYS A 43 13.18 -17.42 -23.59
C LYS A 43 12.29 -17.85 -24.77
N GLN A 44 12.56 -19.03 -25.35
CA GLN A 44 11.75 -19.57 -26.46
C GLN A 44 10.31 -19.82 -26.02
N MET A 45 10.09 -20.49 -24.88
CA MET A 45 8.74 -20.74 -24.35
C MET A 45 7.96 -19.44 -24.13
N VAL A 46 8.65 -18.43 -23.64
CA VAL A 46 8.03 -17.09 -23.40
C VAL A 46 7.70 -16.41 -24.72
N ALA A 47 8.59 -16.47 -25.69
CA ALA A 47 8.38 -15.92 -27.04
C ALA A 47 7.21 -16.61 -27.74
N ASP A 48 7.17 -17.94 -27.70
CA ASP A 48 6.08 -18.74 -28.28
C ASP A 48 4.73 -18.43 -27.60
N PHE A 49 4.73 -18.30 -26.27
CA PHE A 49 3.51 -17.96 -25.53
C PHE A 49 2.96 -16.59 -25.93
N PHE A 50 3.80 -15.58 -26.06
CA PHE A 50 3.38 -14.22 -26.42
C PHE A 50 3.28 -13.98 -27.92
N GLU A 51 3.57 -14.99 -28.74
CA GLU A 51 3.53 -14.90 -30.20
C GLU A 51 4.42 -13.77 -30.75
N VAL A 52 5.67 -13.71 -30.23
CA VAL A 52 6.69 -12.74 -30.63
C VAL A 52 8.02 -13.44 -30.91
N ASP A 53 8.90 -12.77 -31.64
CA ASP A 53 10.26 -13.28 -31.85
C ASP A 53 11.10 -13.23 -30.57
N THR A 54 12.05 -14.17 -30.44
CA THR A 54 12.98 -14.18 -29.33
C THR A 54 13.85 -12.93 -29.25
N SER A 55 14.12 -12.27 -30.40
CA SER A 55 14.80 -10.97 -30.46
C SER A 55 14.00 -9.84 -29.78
N THR A 56 12.68 -9.91 -29.82
CA THR A 56 11.82 -9.00 -29.06
C THR A 56 12.04 -9.21 -27.55
N ILE A 57 12.06 -10.44 -27.09
CA ILE A 57 12.34 -10.75 -25.68
C ILE A 57 13.74 -10.26 -25.27
N ASP A 58 14.76 -10.45 -26.12
CA ASP A 58 16.13 -9.97 -25.86
C ASP A 58 16.18 -8.45 -25.67
N ARG A 59 15.47 -7.70 -26.51
CA ARG A 59 15.36 -6.24 -26.38
C ARG A 59 14.74 -5.80 -25.04
N TYR A 60 13.73 -6.52 -24.55
CA TYR A 60 13.12 -6.25 -23.24
C TYR A 60 14.03 -6.66 -22.10
N LEU A 61 14.75 -7.78 -22.22
CA LEU A 61 15.75 -8.20 -21.25
C LEU A 61 16.91 -7.21 -21.13
N GLU A 62 17.30 -6.57 -22.22
CA GLU A 62 18.31 -5.51 -22.20
C GLU A 62 17.76 -4.23 -21.55
N LYS A 63 16.61 -3.76 -22.04
CA LYS A 63 16.00 -2.49 -21.60
C LYS A 63 15.56 -2.51 -20.14
N TYR A 64 15.05 -3.65 -19.63
CA TYR A 64 14.48 -3.79 -18.29
C TYR A 64 15.24 -4.84 -17.46
N SER A 65 16.56 -4.97 -17.68
CA SER A 65 17.36 -6.05 -17.08
C SER A 65 17.31 -6.07 -15.55
N GLU A 66 17.39 -4.93 -14.91
CA GLU A 66 17.35 -4.80 -13.44
C GLU A 66 15.99 -5.24 -12.89
N GLU A 67 14.92 -4.71 -13.46
CA GLU A 67 13.55 -5.03 -13.04
C GLU A 67 13.23 -6.53 -13.21
N LEU A 68 13.59 -7.11 -14.36
CA LEU A 68 13.33 -8.52 -14.63
C LEU A 68 14.16 -9.45 -13.75
N ARG A 69 15.42 -9.10 -13.45
CA ARG A 69 16.27 -9.86 -12.51
C ARG A 69 15.75 -9.76 -11.08
N HIS A 70 15.35 -8.58 -10.65
CA HIS A 70 14.72 -8.38 -9.34
C HIS A 70 13.49 -9.28 -9.17
N ASN A 71 12.73 -9.47 -10.25
CA ASN A 71 11.53 -10.31 -10.27
C ASN A 71 11.78 -11.78 -10.65
N GLY A 72 13.05 -12.26 -10.63
CA GLY A 72 13.38 -13.67 -10.69
C GLY A 72 13.83 -14.19 -12.05
N TYR A 73 14.16 -13.32 -13.02
CA TYR A 73 14.91 -13.75 -14.21
C TYR A 73 16.36 -14.05 -13.83
N ILE A 74 16.83 -15.23 -14.19
CA ILE A 74 18.19 -15.67 -13.90
C ILE A 74 18.90 -16.10 -15.16
N LEU A 75 20.24 -15.97 -15.15
CA LEU A 75 21.11 -16.50 -16.18
C LEU A 75 21.83 -17.75 -15.63
N SER A 76 21.29 -18.92 -15.95
CA SER A 76 21.82 -20.21 -15.51
C SER A 76 23.14 -20.54 -16.20
N ARG A 77 24.18 -20.95 -15.44
CA ARG A 77 25.53 -21.29 -15.90
C ARG A 77 26.10 -22.45 -15.14
N GLY A 78 27.20 -23.03 -15.66
CA GLY A 78 28.01 -24.02 -14.95
C GLY A 78 27.23 -25.26 -14.48
N LYS A 79 27.34 -25.61 -13.20
CA LYS A 79 26.71 -26.80 -12.60
C LYS A 79 25.18 -26.71 -12.65
N HIS A 80 24.62 -25.59 -12.27
CA HIS A 80 23.16 -25.33 -12.28
C HIS A 80 22.55 -25.54 -13.68
N LEU A 81 23.24 -25.05 -14.74
CA LEU A 81 22.80 -25.28 -16.11
C LEU A 81 22.91 -26.75 -16.53
N LYS A 82 23.93 -27.47 -16.07
CA LYS A 82 24.07 -28.90 -16.36
C LYS A 82 22.94 -29.71 -15.74
N GLU A 83 22.61 -29.46 -14.50
CA GLU A 83 21.52 -30.13 -13.79
C GLU A 83 20.17 -29.85 -14.46
N PHE A 84 19.92 -28.58 -14.80
CA PHE A 84 18.72 -28.19 -15.55
C PHE A 84 18.62 -28.91 -16.90
N LYS A 85 19.71 -28.94 -17.68
CA LYS A 85 19.77 -29.65 -18.97
C LYS A 85 19.57 -31.16 -18.84
N LEU A 86 20.10 -31.79 -17.81
CA LEU A 86 19.89 -33.21 -17.56
C LEU A 86 18.42 -33.55 -17.31
N GLN A 87 17.75 -32.72 -16.57
CA GLN A 87 16.33 -32.93 -16.23
C GLN A 87 15.38 -32.65 -17.39
N PHE A 88 15.70 -31.67 -18.24
CA PHE A 88 14.80 -31.17 -19.29
C PHE A 88 15.37 -31.27 -20.72
N ALA A 89 16.33 -32.17 -20.96
CA ALA A 89 16.95 -32.33 -22.27
C ALA A 89 15.97 -32.50 -23.41
N HIS A 90 14.88 -33.23 -23.17
CA HIS A 90 13.83 -33.49 -24.17
C HIS A 90 12.98 -32.26 -24.55
N LEU A 91 13.02 -31.18 -23.74
CA LEU A 91 12.27 -29.94 -23.98
C LEU A 91 13.13 -28.80 -24.52
N ILE A 92 14.47 -28.95 -24.53
CA ILE A 92 15.41 -27.86 -24.80
C ILE A 92 16.48 -28.17 -25.87
N ASP A 93 16.19 -29.04 -26.83
CA ASP A 93 17.12 -29.53 -27.84
C ASP A 93 17.94 -28.45 -28.55
N LYS A 94 17.32 -27.32 -28.89
CA LYS A 94 18.00 -26.19 -29.57
C LYS A 94 19.02 -25.46 -28.70
N VAL A 95 19.00 -25.68 -27.38
CA VAL A 95 19.80 -24.95 -26.39
C VAL A 95 20.97 -25.79 -25.88
N SER A 96 21.10 -27.03 -26.37
CA SER A 96 22.06 -28.03 -25.85
C SER A 96 23.56 -27.61 -25.88
N LYS A 97 23.93 -26.71 -26.81
CA LYS A 97 25.30 -26.23 -27.00
C LYS A 97 25.65 -24.94 -26.25
N THR A 98 24.68 -24.29 -25.60
CA THR A 98 24.94 -23.00 -24.94
C THR A 98 25.64 -23.21 -23.58
N THR A 99 26.54 -22.28 -23.23
CA THR A 99 27.23 -22.22 -21.92
C THR A 99 26.42 -21.42 -20.87
N GLN A 100 25.35 -20.76 -21.30
CA GLN A 100 24.47 -20.01 -20.45
C GLN A 100 23.04 -20.03 -21.01
N LEU A 101 22.05 -20.04 -20.13
CA LEU A 101 20.63 -20.08 -20.47
C LEU A 101 19.84 -19.13 -19.57
N GLY A 102 19.09 -18.21 -20.20
CA GLY A 102 18.15 -17.34 -19.51
C GLY A 102 16.89 -18.10 -19.09
N LEU A 103 16.55 -18.04 -17.82
CA LEU A 103 15.37 -18.68 -17.24
C LEU A 103 14.50 -17.66 -16.54
N PHE A 104 13.23 -17.64 -16.89
CA PHE A 104 12.19 -16.90 -16.19
C PHE A 104 11.55 -17.81 -15.13
N ASN A 105 11.22 -17.27 -13.98
CA ASN A 105 10.19 -17.84 -13.11
C ASN A 105 8.83 -17.20 -13.44
N PHE A 106 7.77 -17.63 -12.76
CA PHE A 106 6.43 -17.09 -13.05
C PHE A 106 6.33 -15.58 -12.82
N ARG A 107 6.99 -15.06 -11.78
CA ARG A 107 7.00 -13.64 -11.44
C ARG A 107 7.66 -12.78 -12.53
N SER A 108 8.83 -13.18 -13.03
CA SER A 108 9.52 -12.47 -14.13
C SER A 108 8.82 -12.66 -15.48
N PHE A 109 8.19 -13.81 -15.73
CA PHE A 109 7.31 -14.01 -16.88
C PHE A 109 6.13 -13.02 -16.86
N LEU A 110 5.46 -12.90 -15.72
CA LEU A 110 4.34 -11.98 -15.55
C LEU A 110 4.79 -10.52 -15.67
N ASN A 111 5.96 -10.17 -15.12
CA ASN A 111 6.54 -8.85 -15.30
C ASN A 111 6.75 -8.52 -16.79
N LEU A 112 7.33 -9.44 -17.54
CA LEU A 112 7.50 -9.28 -18.99
C LEU A 112 6.15 -9.12 -19.70
N ALA A 113 5.11 -9.87 -19.33
CA ALA A 113 3.76 -9.73 -19.88
C ALA A 113 3.20 -8.31 -19.69
N MET A 114 3.49 -7.69 -18.55
CA MET A 114 3.07 -6.33 -18.27
C MET A 114 3.86 -5.27 -19.06
N LEU A 115 5.11 -5.55 -19.40
CA LEU A 115 5.98 -4.68 -20.17
C LEU A 115 5.75 -4.77 -21.70
N LEU A 116 5.43 -5.96 -22.21
CA LEU A 116 5.44 -6.28 -23.64
C LEU A 116 4.28 -5.59 -24.37
N VAL A 117 4.61 -4.61 -25.22
CA VAL A 117 3.62 -3.78 -25.93
C VAL A 117 3.18 -4.43 -27.25
N GLU A 118 4.08 -5.11 -27.95
CA GLU A 118 3.88 -5.62 -29.31
C GLU A 118 2.94 -6.84 -29.37
N SER A 119 2.79 -7.57 -28.27
CA SER A 119 1.96 -8.77 -28.21
C SER A 119 0.49 -8.46 -27.88
N GLN A 120 -0.41 -8.90 -28.74
CA GLN A 120 -1.86 -8.85 -28.47
C GLN A 120 -2.24 -9.73 -27.27
N LYS A 121 -1.57 -10.88 -27.15
CA LYS A 121 -1.78 -11.81 -26.05
C LYS A 121 -1.34 -11.22 -24.72
N ALA A 122 -0.21 -10.48 -24.68
CA ALA A 122 0.22 -9.74 -23.52
C ALA A 122 -0.76 -8.61 -23.15
N ARG A 123 -1.32 -7.90 -24.14
CA ARG A 123 -2.35 -6.88 -23.93
C ARG A 123 -3.62 -7.48 -23.29
N HIS A 124 -4.09 -8.59 -23.82
CA HIS A 124 -5.26 -9.29 -23.27
C HIS A 124 -4.98 -9.77 -21.84
N LEU A 125 -3.80 -10.36 -21.62
CA LEU A 125 -3.39 -10.83 -20.30
C LEU A 125 -3.32 -9.68 -19.28
N ARG A 126 -2.78 -8.51 -19.66
CA ARG A 126 -2.78 -7.32 -18.77
C ARG A 126 -4.18 -6.95 -18.27
N SER A 127 -5.18 -6.96 -19.17
CA SER A 127 -6.56 -6.70 -18.77
C SER A 127 -7.05 -7.71 -17.73
N LYS A 128 -6.78 -9.00 -17.96
CA LYS A 128 -7.19 -10.08 -17.03
C LYS A 128 -6.45 -10.05 -15.71
N ILE A 129 -5.16 -9.74 -15.72
CA ILE A 129 -4.37 -9.52 -14.49
C ILE A 129 -5.07 -8.50 -13.59
N LEU A 130 -5.49 -7.39 -14.18
CA LEU A 130 -6.15 -6.31 -13.46
C LEU A 130 -7.46 -6.75 -12.82
N ASP A 131 -8.30 -7.46 -13.58
CA ASP A 131 -9.57 -8.00 -13.08
C ASP A 131 -9.31 -8.96 -11.89
N ILE A 132 -8.35 -9.88 -12.05
CA ILE A 132 -8.00 -10.86 -11.00
C ILE A 132 -7.47 -10.18 -9.73
N VAL A 133 -6.63 -9.14 -9.87
CA VAL A 133 -6.11 -8.38 -8.73
C VAL A 133 -7.23 -7.70 -7.96
N ILE A 134 -8.13 -7.01 -8.66
CA ILE A 134 -9.29 -6.34 -8.05
C ILE A 134 -10.19 -7.37 -7.34
N ASP A 135 -10.52 -8.46 -8.01
CA ASP A 135 -11.37 -9.51 -7.44
C ASP A 135 -10.73 -10.15 -6.20
N THR A 136 -9.42 -10.39 -6.25
CA THR A 136 -8.68 -10.98 -5.12
C THR A 136 -8.69 -10.05 -3.91
N ILE A 137 -8.43 -8.76 -4.12
CA ILE A 137 -8.48 -7.75 -3.05
C ILE A 137 -9.91 -7.67 -2.49
N ASN A 138 -10.92 -7.54 -3.35
CA ASN A 138 -12.30 -7.45 -2.91
C ASN A 138 -12.75 -8.67 -2.08
N GLN A 139 -12.39 -9.87 -2.49
CA GLN A 139 -12.71 -11.09 -1.73
C GLN A 139 -12.04 -11.12 -0.36
N ARG A 140 -10.76 -10.72 -0.29
CA ARG A 140 -9.98 -10.72 0.95
C ARG A 140 -10.41 -9.63 1.93
N THR A 141 -10.85 -8.48 1.42
CA THR A 141 -11.33 -7.36 2.24
C THR A 141 -12.83 -7.42 2.56
N GLY A 142 -13.48 -8.54 2.28
CA GLY A 142 -14.91 -8.69 2.52
C GLY A 142 -15.79 -7.82 1.63
N GLY A 143 -15.30 -7.45 0.43
CA GLY A 143 -16.00 -6.64 -0.56
C GLY A 143 -16.04 -5.14 -0.25
N ASN A 144 -15.37 -4.69 0.82
CA ASN A 144 -15.33 -3.27 1.19
C ASN A 144 -13.89 -2.77 1.39
N THR A 145 -13.30 -2.31 0.30
CA THR A 145 -11.91 -1.86 0.24
C THR A 145 -11.66 -0.52 0.94
N LYS A 146 -12.71 0.21 1.31
CA LYS A 146 -12.59 1.51 1.98
C LYS A 146 -12.21 1.37 3.46
N PHE A 147 -12.63 0.28 4.11
CA PHE A 147 -12.49 0.06 5.55
C PHE A 147 -11.43 -1.02 5.84
N ILE A 148 -10.24 -0.84 5.27
CA ILE A 148 -9.15 -1.81 5.30
C ILE A 148 -8.64 -2.14 6.69
N ASN A 149 -8.66 -1.17 7.58
CA ASN A 149 -8.17 -1.29 8.96
C ASN A 149 -9.07 -2.11 9.88
N ARG A 150 -10.29 -2.47 9.50
CA ARG A 150 -11.12 -3.41 10.26
C ARG A 150 -10.44 -4.77 10.45
N LEU A 151 -9.50 -5.10 9.58
CA LEU A 151 -8.73 -6.33 9.61
C LEU A 151 -7.32 -6.16 10.19
N ASP A 152 -6.91 -4.94 10.54
CA ASP A 152 -5.60 -4.66 11.15
C ASP A 152 -5.61 -5.05 12.64
N THR A 153 -4.61 -5.84 13.05
CA THR A 153 -4.48 -6.32 14.44
C THR A 153 -4.30 -5.20 15.46
N ASP A 154 -3.66 -4.11 15.06
CA ASP A 154 -3.32 -2.99 15.93
C ASP A 154 -4.38 -1.88 15.91
N TYR A 155 -5.34 -1.99 14.97
CA TYR A 155 -6.33 -0.94 14.73
C TYR A 155 -7.13 -0.57 15.98
N LEU A 156 -7.62 -1.56 16.73
CA LEU A 156 -8.47 -1.29 17.89
C LEU A 156 -7.71 -0.48 18.95
N THR A 157 -6.45 -0.82 19.19
CA THR A 157 -5.59 -0.12 20.13
C THR A 157 -5.38 1.34 19.73
N SER A 158 -5.02 1.57 18.47
CA SER A 158 -4.80 2.92 17.93
C SER A 158 -6.08 3.74 17.88
N ALA A 159 -7.22 3.12 17.53
CA ALA A 159 -8.52 3.79 17.53
C ALA A 159 -8.96 4.25 18.94
N ILE A 160 -8.68 3.46 19.96
CA ILE A 160 -8.97 3.84 21.37
C ILE A 160 -8.07 5.00 21.80
N GLN A 161 -6.78 4.92 21.53
CA GLN A 161 -5.83 5.99 21.86
C GLN A 161 -6.20 7.28 21.10
N GLU A 162 -6.51 7.18 19.82
CA GLU A 162 -6.96 8.32 19.02
C GLU A 162 -8.21 8.98 19.63
N HIS A 163 -9.19 8.18 20.04
CA HIS A 163 -10.40 8.71 20.69
C HIS A 163 -10.09 9.50 21.97
N LYS A 164 -9.16 9.01 22.81
CA LYS A 164 -8.69 9.71 24.01
C LYS A 164 -8.03 11.05 23.66
N TYR A 165 -7.09 11.06 22.72
CA TYR A 165 -6.38 12.28 22.33
C TYR A 165 -7.29 13.28 21.61
N ARG A 166 -8.26 12.81 20.84
CA ARG A 166 -9.30 13.66 20.29
C ARG A 166 -10.13 14.38 21.35
N LYS A 167 -10.51 13.66 22.42
CA LYS A 167 -11.22 14.25 23.56
C LYS A 167 -10.37 15.33 24.25
N MET A 168 -9.08 15.08 24.42
CA MET A 168 -8.13 16.07 24.96
C MET A 168 -8.07 17.31 24.06
N PHE A 169 -7.92 17.12 22.76
CA PHE A 169 -7.84 18.20 21.79
C PHE A 169 -9.12 19.04 21.73
N THR A 170 -10.27 18.40 21.67
CA THR A 170 -11.56 19.11 21.64
C THR A 170 -11.81 19.85 22.97
N SER A 171 -11.38 19.29 24.09
CA SER A 171 -11.44 19.95 25.40
C SER A 171 -10.50 21.17 25.45
N ALA A 172 -9.29 21.06 24.92
CA ALA A 172 -8.37 22.19 24.83
C ALA A 172 -8.93 23.33 23.97
N LEU A 173 -9.50 23.02 22.81
CA LEU A 173 -10.18 24.00 21.96
C LEU A 173 -11.38 24.64 22.67
N SER A 174 -12.14 23.88 23.47
CA SER A 174 -13.27 24.41 24.24
C SER A 174 -12.84 25.39 25.31
N ASN A 175 -11.83 25.00 26.06
CA ASN A 175 -11.42 25.71 27.27
C ASN A 175 -10.54 26.93 26.99
N TYR A 176 -9.68 26.82 25.98
CA TYR A 176 -8.57 27.75 25.75
C TYR A 176 -8.65 28.56 24.46
N LEU A 177 -9.61 28.29 23.56
CA LEU A 177 -9.79 29.05 22.32
C LEU A 177 -11.07 29.89 22.35
N GLU A 178 -10.94 31.17 22.09
CA GLU A 178 -12.05 32.12 21.90
C GLU A 178 -12.57 32.07 20.46
N MET A 179 -13.44 31.10 20.19
CA MET A 179 -14.03 30.87 18.87
C MET A 179 -15.34 30.10 19.04
N GLY A 180 -16.29 30.29 18.11
CA GLY A 180 -17.57 29.56 18.09
C GLY A 180 -17.42 28.03 17.89
N ASN A 181 -18.52 27.30 17.94
CA ASN A 181 -18.52 25.82 17.88
C ASN A 181 -17.91 25.23 16.60
N TYR A 182 -17.84 26.00 15.51
CA TYR A 182 -17.20 25.59 14.27
C TYR A 182 -15.67 25.36 14.41
N LYS A 183 -15.05 25.77 15.53
CA LYS A 183 -13.64 25.53 15.85
C LYS A 183 -13.23 24.07 15.71
N TYR A 184 -14.09 23.14 16.14
CA TYR A 184 -13.78 21.70 16.08
C TYR A 184 -13.61 21.22 14.64
N ALA A 185 -14.49 21.62 13.74
CA ALA A 185 -14.38 21.28 12.31
C ALA A 185 -13.15 21.93 11.68
N VAL A 186 -12.95 23.23 11.94
CA VAL A 186 -11.81 23.98 11.37
C VAL A 186 -10.48 23.37 11.73
N TYR A 187 -10.25 23.07 13.01
CA TYR A 187 -8.95 22.54 13.44
C TYR A 187 -8.76 21.04 13.14
N THR A 188 -9.84 20.26 13.05
CA THR A 188 -9.78 18.90 12.51
C THR A 188 -9.42 18.92 11.02
N ASP A 189 -10.04 19.80 10.24
CA ASP A 189 -9.73 19.97 8.82
C ASP A 189 -8.27 20.42 8.62
N LYS A 190 -7.75 21.33 9.45
CA LYS A 190 -6.33 21.73 9.40
C LYS A 190 -5.38 20.57 9.60
N ILE A 191 -5.67 19.66 10.55
CA ILE A 191 -4.86 18.45 10.77
C ILE A 191 -4.89 17.59 9.48
N TYR A 192 -6.06 17.31 8.93
CA TYR A 192 -6.19 16.49 7.74
C TYR A 192 -5.55 17.14 6.51
N GLU A 193 -5.79 18.43 6.29
CA GLU A 193 -5.20 19.17 5.18
C GLU A 193 -3.66 19.18 5.27
N TYR A 194 -3.12 19.29 6.49
CA TYR A 194 -1.68 19.24 6.67
C TYR A 194 -1.09 17.85 6.41
N ILE A 195 -1.72 16.79 6.91
CA ILE A 195 -1.25 15.41 6.75
C ILE A 195 -1.53 14.90 5.33
N PHE A 196 -2.77 15.02 4.84
CA PHE A 196 -3.25 14.39 3.60
C PHE A 196 -3.41 15.37 2.44
N LYS A 197 -3.23 16.67 2.67
CA LYS A 197 -3.52 17.75 1.73
C LYS A 197 -4.99 17.86 1.30
N GLU A 198 -5.90 17.27 2.09
CA GLU A 198 -7.36 17.25 1.86
C GLU A 198 -8.10 17.50 3.17
N LYS A 199 -9.24 18.21 3.09
CA LYS A 199 -10.14 18.41 4.22
C LYS A 199 -11.02 17.17 4.44
N ALA A 200 -11.62 17.07 5.62
CA ALA A 200 -12.50 15.95 5.96
C ALA A 200 -13.63 15.74 4.94
N LYS A 201 -14.22 16.83 4.44
CA LYS A 201 -15.27 16.76 3.43
C LYS A 201 -14.74 16.26 2.08
N GLU A 202 -13.63 16.79 1.60
CA GLU A 202 -12.97 16.36 0.37
C GLU A 202 -12.60 14.88 0.44
N TYR A 203 -12.04 14.44 1.59
CA TYR A 203 -11.70 13.05 1.84
C TYR A 203 -12.92 12.12 1.75
N LYS A 204 -14.06 12.52 2.34
CA LYS A 204 -15.32 11.78 2.22
C LYS A 204 -15.80 11.65 0.78
N GLU A 205 -15.73 12.74 0.02
CA GLU A 205 -16.10 12.76 -1.41
C GLU A 205 -15.18 11.85 -2.25
N ILE A 206 -13.87 11.92 -2.02
CA ILE A 206 -12.86 11.07 -2.69
C ILE A 206 -13.18 9.59 -2.49
N LEU A 207 -13.45 9.17 -1.26
CA LEU A 207 -13.78 7.78 -0.94
C LEU A 207 -15.24 7.41 -1.15
N LYS A 208 -16.08 8.36 -1.56
CA LYS A 208 -17.55 8.15 -1.71
C LYS A 208 -18.15 7.54 -0.44
N LEU A 209 -17.82 8.13 0.72
CA LEU A 209 -18.36 7.72 2.01
C LEU A 209 -19.72 8.32 2.26
N ASP A 210 -20.58 7.58 2.95
CA ASP A 210 -21.86 8.12 3.44
C ASP A 210 -21.63 9.16 4.53
N ALA A 211 -22.62 10.06 4.73
CA ALA A 211 -22.51 11.11 5.73
C ALA A 211 -22.26 10.58 7.17
N LYS A 212 -22.82 9.41 7.49
CA LYS A 212 -22.67 8.71 8.77
C LYS A 212 -21.33 7.96 8.94
N ASP A 213 -20.61 7.72 7.84
CA ASP A 213 -19.38 6.94 7.89
C ASP A 213 -18.27 7.72 8.59
N ASN A 214 -17.52 7.01 9.42
CA ASN A 214 -16.36 7.57 10.09
C ASN A 214 -15.12 7.48 9.18
N ILE A 215 -14.57 8.63 8.81
CA ILE A 215 -13.38 8.72 7.97
C ILE A 215 -12.21 7.92 8.55
N ARG A 216 -12.05 7.95 9.88
CA ARG A 216 -10.91 7.32 10.57
C ARG A 216 -10.90 5.80 10.45
N GLU A 217 -12.07 5.18 10.27
CA GLU A 217 -12.17 3.75 9.99
C GLU A 217 -11.60 3.33 8.63
N THR A 218 -11.29 4.27 7.76
CA THR A 218 -10.67 4.04 6.46
C THR A 218 -9.16 4.31 6.43
N MET A 219 -8.57 4.68 7.58
CA MET A 219 -7.17 5.06 7.68
C MET A 219 -6.34 3.93 8.26
N TYR A 220 -5.09 3.82 7.85
CA TYR A 220 -4.13 2.91 8.45
C TYR A 220 -3.86 3.26 9.92
N THR A 221 -3.48 2.26 10.71
CA THR A 221 -3.11 2.41 12.12
C THR A 221 -2.05 3.48 12.32
N GLU A 222 -0.99 3.49 11.52
CA GLU A 222 0.08 4.49 11.63
C GLU A 222 -0.38 5.92 11.30
N VAL A 223 -1.41 6.04 10.49
CA VAL A 223 -2.03 7.33 10.17
C VAL A 223 -2.88 7.82 11.35
N LEU A 224 -3.61 6.92 12.00
CA LEU A 224 -4.37 7.23 13.22
C LEU A 224 -3.44 7.65 14.37
N ASP A 225 -2.31 6.96 14.55
CA ASP A 225 -1.29 7.29 15.54
C ASP A 225 -0.69 8.69 15.29
N LEU A 226 -0.47 9.05 14.03
CA LEU A 226 -0.02 10.38 13.67
C LEU A 226 -1.06 11.46 13.99
N ILE A 227 -2.33 11.23 13.65
CA ILE A 227 -3.43 12.14 13.99
C ILE A 227 -3.52 12.32 15.51
N ALA A 228 -3.46 11.21 16.26
CA ALA A 228 -3.46 11.22 17.73
C ALA A 228 -2.29 12.03 18.30
N SER A 229 -1.08 11.89 17.73
CA SER A 229 0.09 12.68 18.09
C SER A 229 -0.13 14.18 17.85
N PHE A 230 -0.73 14.55 16.71
CA PHE A 230 -1.08 15.95 16.43
C PHE A 230 -2.10 16.48 17.43
N GLU A 231 -3.16 15.74 17.71
CA GLU A 231 -4.21 16.14 18.65
C GLU A 231 -3.67 16.32 20.07
N ALA A 232 -2.83 15.37 20.54
CA ALA A 232 -2.22 15.45 21.85
C ALA A 232 -1.25 16.63 21.99
N GLY A 233 -0.34 16.78 21.01
CA GLY A 233 0.66 17.83 21.02
C GLY A 233 0.04 19.24 20.93
N LEU A 234 -0.92 19.42 20.02
CA LEU A 234 -1.64 20.69 19.89
C LEU A 234 -2.46 21.03 21.13
N ALA A 235 -3.10 20.03 21.78
CA ALA A 235 -3.83 20.25 23.01
C ALA A 235 -2.90 20.79 24.10
N TYR A 236 -1.72 20.19 24.25
CA TYR A 236 -0.71 20.62 25.21
C TYR A 236 -0.21 22.04 24.93
N GLU A 237 0.17 22.35 23.70
CA GLU A 237 0.70 23.67 23.33
C GLU A 237 -0.36 24.78 23.46
N ILE A 238 -1.62 24.51 23.11
CA ILE A 238 -2.74 25.45 23.27
C ILE A 238 -3.00 25.72 24.76
N GLU A 239 -3.05 24.70 25.58
CA GLU A 239 -3.24 24.83 27.04
C GLU A 239 -2.10 25.64 27.65
N LYS A 240 -0.85 25.31 27.33
CA LYS A 240 0.33 26.00 27.83
C LYS A 240 0.32 27.49 27.47
N ALA A 241 0.12 27.81 26.20
CA ALA A 241 0.10 29.20 25.74
C ALA A 241 -1.05 30.01 26.36
N SER A 242 -2.24 29.41 26.54
CA SER A 242 -3.37 30.05 27.21
C SER A 242 -3.08 30.35 28.70
N LYS A 243 -2.43 29.42 29.41
CA LYS A 243 -2.01 29.62 30.79
C LYS A 243 -0.94 30.70 30.93
N GLU A 244 0.02 30.77 30.01
CA GLU A 244 1.06 31.80 29.95
C GLU A 244 0.46 33.18 29.67
N ALA A 245 -0.58 33.26 28.83
CA ALA A 245 -1.29 34.49 28.52
C ALA A 245 -2.34 34.90 29.55
N ASP A 246 -2.69 34.01 30.49
CA ASP A 246 -3.77 34.15 31.50
C ASP A 246 -5.13 34.54 30.85
N ARG A 247 -5.39 34.03 29.65
CA ARG A 247 -6.64 34.22 28.93
C ARG A 247 -6.84 33.15 27.85
N LYS A 248 -8.06 33.07 27.30
CA LYS A 248 -8.27 32.31 26.07
C LYS A 248 -7.50 32.91 24.90
N LEU A 249 -7.01 32.06 24.05
CA LEU A 249 -6.27 32.42 22.84
C LEU A 249 -7.23 32.82 21.72
N LEU A 250 -6.80 33.75 20.89
CA LEU A 250 -7.50 34.09 19.67
C LEU A 250 -7.17 33.09 18.52
N PRO A 251 -8.03 32.96 17.50
CA PRO A 251 -7.80 32.00 16.40
C PRO A 251 -6.42 32.12 15.74
N HIS A 252 -5.94 33.33 15.50
CA HIS A 252 -4.64 33.54 14.84
C HIS A 252 -3.44 33.08 15.72
N GLU A 253 -3.59 33.11 17.06
CA GLU A 253 -2.56 32.64 17.98
C GLU A 253 -2.50 31.09 17.91
N VAL A 254 -3.67 30.42 17.94
CA VAL A 254 -3.75 28.97 17.78
C VAL A 254 -3.27 28.55 16.39
N ASP A 255 -3.53 29.33 15.34
CA ASP A 255 -3.01 29.10 14.00
C ASP A 255 -1.47 29.16 13.94
N SER A 256 -0.89 30.07 14.69
CA SER A 256 0.57 30.17 14.81
C SER A 256 1.16 28.98 15.54
N ILE A 257 0.54 28.55 16.64
CA ILE A 257 0.91 27.31 17.37
C ILE A 257 0.81 26.10 16.44
N PHE A 258 -0.31 25.97 15.72
CA PHE A 258 -0.52 24.88 14.77
C PHE A 258 0.60 24.84 13.72
N LYS A 259 0.91 25.98 13.12
CA LYS A 259 1.96 26.08 12.08
C LYS A 259 3.32 25.65 12.62
N VAL A 260 3.72 26.13 13.79
CA VAL A 260 5.01 25.77 14.41
C VAL A 260 5.05 24.28 14.72
N PHE A 261 4.00 23.73 15.33
CA PHE A 261 3.92 22.31 15.65
C PHE A 261 3.97 21.43 14.40
N ALA A 262 3.16 21.74 13.39
CA ALA A 262 3.03 20.94 12.19
C ALA A 262 4.29 20.96 11.32
N THR A 263 5.04 22.09 11.32
CA THR A 263 6.32 22.21 10.56
C THR A 263 7.54 21.76 11.35
N HIS A 264 7.36 21.28 12.59
CA HIS A 264 8.48 20.83 13.41
C HIS A 264 9.19 19.65 12.73
N PRO A 265 10.53 19.65 12.63
CA PRO A 265 11.29 18.61 11.92
C PRO A 265 11.01 17.19 12.40
N ALA A 266 10.67 16.99 13.68
CA ALA A 266 10.31 15.67 14.22
C ALA A 266 9.01 15.10 13.64
N GLN A 267 8.12 15.92 13.09
CA GLN A 267 6.86 15.46 12.48
C GLN A 267 7.04 15.00 11.03
N LEU A 268 8.02 15.55 10.32
CA LEU A 268 8.18 15.33 8.87
C LEU A 268 8.29 13.85 8.47
N PRO A 269 9.12 13.00 9.11
CA PRO A 269 9.21 11.59 8.74
C PRO A 269 7.90 10.83 8.90
N HIS A 270 7.13 11.15 9.93
CA HIS A 270 5.83 10.51 10.19
C HIS A 270 4.76 10.96 9.18
N ILE A 271 4.75 12.24 8.84
CA ILE A 271 3.86 12.80 7.82
C ILE A 271 4.16 12.20 6.44
N GLU A 272 5.42 12.11 6.06
CA GLU A 272 5.83 11.51 4.79
C GLU A 272 5.44 10.04 4.73
N LYS A 273 5.68 9.28 5.80
CA LYS A 273 5.26 7.88 5.88
C LYS A 273 3.74 7.72 5.75
N ALA A 274 2.96 8.57 6.41
CA ALA A 274 1.50 8.56 6.31
C ALA A 274 1.03 8.86 4.88
N ARG A 275 1.63 9.86 4.22
CA ARG A 275 1.34 10.22 2.83
C ARG A 275 1.62 9.07 1.85
N ILE A 276 2.78 8.43 1.99
CA ILE A 276 3.15 7.26 1.19
C ILE A 276 2.13 6.14 1.37
N LYS A 277 1.74 5.83 2.61
CA LYS A 277 0.76 4.78 2.89
C LYS A 277 -0.60 5.09 2.27
N MET A 278 -1.09 6.31 2.42
CA MET A 278 -2.39 6.71 1.86
C MET A 278 -2.38 6.71 0.32
N ALA A 279 -1.33 7.23 -0.30
CA ALA A 279 -1.17 7.22 -1.75
C ALA A 279 -1.04 5.79 -2.30
N SER A 280 -0.25 4.94 -1.66
CA SER A 280 -0.03 3.54 -2.08
C SER A 280 -1.29 2.69 -1.93
N ARG A 281 -2.15 2.97 -0.93
CA ARG A 281 -3.46 2.32 -0.81
C ARG A 281 -4.30 2.50 -2.07
N ASP A 282 -4.41 3.74 -2.54
CA ASP A 282 -5.23 4.05 -3.71
C ASP A 282 -4.72 3.34 -4.96
N LEU A 283 -3.41 3.23 -5.08
CA LEU A 283 -2.81 2.49 -6.18
C LEU A 283 -3.15 0.99 -6.11
N HIS A 284 -3.23 0.41 -4.91
CA HIS A 284 -3.63 -0.98 -4.74
C HIS A 284 -5.03 -1.27 -5.27
N PHE A 285 -5.96 -0.35 -5.02
CA PHE A 285 -7.33 -0.45 -5.50
C PHE A 285 -7.50 0.11 -6.91
N ARG A 286 -6.41 0.55 -7.54
CA ARG A 286 -6.36 1.06 -8.91
C ARG A 286 -7.21 2.30 -9.17
N ASP A 287 -7.56 2.99 -8.12
CA ASP A 287 -8.22 4.28 -8.16
C ASP A 287 -7.27 5.30 -7.50
N ALA A 288 -6.82 6.30 -8.22
CA ALA A 288 -5.99 7.37 -7.66
C ALA A 288 -6.89 8.38 -6.93
N PHE A 289 -7.40 7.98 -5.77
CA PHE A 289 -8.31 8.82 -4.99
C PHE A 289 -7.62 10.07 -4.47
N HIS A 290 -6.38 9.94 -4.03
CA HIS A 290 -5.60 11.02 -3.43
C HIS A 290 -4.65 11.66 -4.44
N TYR A 291 -5.15 12.30 -5.48
CA TYR A 291 -4.34 12.95 -6.52
C TYR A 291 -3.27 13.91 -5.97
N ARG A 292 -3.57 14.59 -4.86
CA ARG A 292 -2.60 15.48 -4.22
C ARG A 292 -1.44 14.75 -3.53
N LEU A 293 -1.56 13.44 -3.36
CA LEU A 293 -0.51 12.56 -2.83
C LEU A 293 0.18 11.72 -3.92
N GLU A 294 -0.14 11.90 -5.19
CA GLU A 294 0.42 11.09 -6.29
C GLU A 294 1.96 11.06 -6.27
N GLN A 295 2.60 12.16 -5.89
CA GLN A 295 4.06 12.24 -5.76
C GLN A 295 4.66 11.34 -4.67
N TYR A 296 3.85 10.81 -3.76
CA TYR A 296 4.27 9.91 -2.67
C TYR A 296 4.02 8.44 -2.96
N ILE A 297 3.52 8.10 -4.16
CA ILE A 297 3.25 6.73 -4.54
C ILE A 297 4.56 5.94 -4.59
N GLN A 298 4.60 4.82 -3.86
CA GLN A 298 5.71 3.86 -3.84
C GLN A 298 5.18 2.43 -3.95
N SER A 299 6.06 1.50 -4.31
CA SER A 299 5.73 0.08 -4.26
C SER A 299 5.55 -0.37 -2.81
N VAL A 300 4.54 -1.19 -2.57
CA VAL A 300 4.26 -1.75 -1.25
C VAL A 300 4.96 -3.10 -1.13
N SER A 301 5.58 -3.36 0.02
CA SER A 301 6.23 -4.64 0.28
C SER A 301 5.20 -5.78 0.36
N PRO A 302 5.59 -7.05 0.13
CA PRO A 302 4.68 -8.19 0.33
C PRO A 302 4.11 -8.25 1.75
N ASP A 303 4.90 -7.94 2.77
CA ASP A 303 4.46 -7.95 4.18
C ASP A 303 3.44 -6.85 4.47
N ASP A 304 3.66 -5.64 3.97
CA ASP A 304 2.69 -4.54 4.09
C ASP A 304 1.41 -4.85 3.32
N PHE A 305 1.52 -5.53 2.18
CA PHE A 305 0.37 -5.95 1.39
C PHE A 305 -0.47 -7.01 2.13
N GLU A 306 0.17 -8.02 2.73
CA GLU A 306 -0.53 -9.04 3.54
C GLU A 306 -1.23 -8.42 4.75
N ARG A 307 -0.55 -7.50 5.43
CA ARG A 307 -1.16 -6.75 6.53
C ARG A 307 -2.38 -5.94 6.06
N PHE A 308 -2.26 -5.32 4.91
CA PHE A 308 -3.31 -4.53 4.29
C PHE A 308 -4.57 -5.34 3.94
N ILE A 309 -4.45 -6.54 3.37
CA ILE A 309 -5.57 -7.41 3.05
C ILE A 309 -6.06 -8.25 4.25
N GLY A 310 -5.45 -8.07 5.43
CA GLY A 310 -5.91 -8.65 6.69
C GLY A 310 -5.60 -10.11 6.90
N GLU A 311 -4.62 -10.68 6.20
CA GLU A 311 -4.27 -12.09 6.38
C GLU A 311 -3.69 -12.41 7.76
N ARG A 312 -3.01 -11.43 8.36
CA ARG A 312 -2.52 -11.52 9.75
C ARG A 312 -3.48 -10.92 10.78
N SER A 313 -4.70 -10.57 10.36
CA SER A 313 -5.69 -10.07 11.30
C SER A 313 -6.09 -11.15 12.31
N MET A 314 -6.19 -10.75 13.57
CA MET A 314 -6.78 -11.61 14.60
C MET A 314 -8.29 -11.50 14.55
N ASP A 315 -8.97 -12.57 14.95
CA ASP A 315 -10.40 -12.54 15.22
C ASP A 315 -10.73 -11.42 16.21
N PHE A 316 -11.88 -10.77 16.03
CA PHE A 316 -12.33 -9.63 16.84
C PHE A 316 -12.34 -9.94 18.35
N GLU A 317 -12.74 -11.15 18.74
CA GLU A 317 -12.70 -11.60 20.14
C GLU A 317 -11.27 -11.66 20.70
N MET A 318 -10.31 -12.08 19.89
CA MET A 318 -8.90 -12.11 20.27
C MET A 318 -8.31 -10.69 20.38
N GLN A 319 -8.74 -9.77 19.51
CA GLN A 319 -8.36 -8.35 19.59
C GLN A 319 -8.90 -7.72 20.88
N LEU A 320 -10.18 -7.94 21.20
CA LEU A 320 -10.79 -7.48 22.44
C LEU A 320 -10.09 -8.07 23.69
N SER A 321 -9.72 -9.35 23.65
CA SER A 321 -8.99 -9.98 24.76
C SER A 321 -7.62 -9.36 24.97
N LYS A 322 -6.84 -9.10 23.91
CA LYS A 322 -5.54 -8.43 24.00
C LYS A 322 -5.66 -6.96 24.41
N ALA A 323 -6.72 -6.28 24.01
CA ALA A 323 -7.00 -4.91 24.40
C ALA A 323 -7.59 -4.78 25.82
N SER A 324 -8.01 -5.89 26.46
CA SER A 324 -8.63 -5.90 27.79
C SER A 324 -7.79 -5.17 28.86
N ASP A 325 -6.47 -5.35 28.83
CA ASP A 325 -5.56 -4.67 29.77
C ASP A 325 -5.39 -3.17 29.46
N ILE A 326 -5.58 -2.79 28.20
CA ILE A 326 -5.59 -1.38 27.78
C ILE A 326 -6.88 -0.73 28.25
N PHE A 327 -8.01 -1.40 28.12
CA PHE A 327 -9.31 -0.94 28.62
C PHE A 327 -9.30 -0.76 30.15
N LYS A 328 -8.66 -1.68 30.88
CA LYS A 328 -8.51 -1.56 32.35
C LYS A 328 -7.68 -0.35 32.70
N ARG A 329 -6.51 -0.16 32.09
CA ARG A 329 -5.64 1.00 32.33
C ARG A 329 -6.27 2.33 31.99
N LEU A 330 -7.10 2.37 30.92
CA LEU A 330 -7.85 3.57 30.54
C LEU A 330 -8.97 3.91 31.54
N LYS A 331 -9.60 2.90 32.17
CA LYS A 331 -10.59 3.11 33.25
C LYS A 331 -9.98 3.55 34.57
N GLU A 332 -8.75 3.16 34.84
CA GLU A 332 -8.03 3.53 36.07
C GLU A 332 -7.38 4.93 35.99
N SER A 333 -7.36 5.55 34.82
CA SER A 333 -6.80 6.88 34.55
C SER A 333 -7.86 7.99 34.38
N ASP A 334 -9.15 7.67 34.56
CA ASP A 334 -10.26 8.61 34.71
C ASP A 334 -10.62 8.77 36.21
#